data_82d4515d30e64ebb2104ce430c12dd21
#
_entry.id   82d4515d30e64ebb2104ce430c12dd21
#
_cell.length_a   1.000
_cell.length_b   1.000
_cell.length_c   1.000
_cell.angle_alpha   90.00
_cell.angle_beta   90.00
_cell.angle_gamma   90.00
#
_symmetry.space_group_name_H-M   'P 1'
#
loop_
_entity.id
_entity.type
_entity.pdbx_description
1 polymer ?
#
loop_
_entity_poly.entity_id
_entity_poly.type
_entity_poly.pdbx_seq_one_letter_code
_entity_poly.pdbx_strand_id
1 'polypeptide(L)'
;PTPQHWIAQLQQKYWAGQGHKVDETITENDMIGNFKVIETPGHSAGHISLFRERDGVLIIGDAATNMNLLTTVAGLRLPPNLFTSDQESNINSLQKLAQLHPATICFGHGPVMQNKDRKFEQFVSQCSQLI
;
A
#
# COMPACT_ATOMS: atom_id res chain seq x y z
N PRO A 1 -12.27 11.79 -9.85
CA PRO A 1 -12.06 12.99 -9.02
C PRO A 1 -10.82 13.74 -9.47
N THR A 2 -10.93 15.04 -9.64
CA THR A 2 -9.79 15.88 -10.05
C THR A 2 -8.91 16.09 -8.82
N PRO A 3 -7.60 15.78 -8.86
CA PRO A 3 -6.72 16.00 -7.71
C PRO A 3 -6.67 17.48 -7.34
N GLN A 4 -6.73 17.79 -6.04
CA GLN A 4 -6.71 19.17 -5.56
C GLN A 4 -5.30 19.79 -5.58
N HIS A 5 -4.25 18.96 -5.61
CA HIS A 5 -2.87 19.44 -5.61
C HIS A 5 -2.34 19.68 -7.02
N TRP A 6 -1.72 20.84 -7.27
CA TRP A 6 -1.27 21.24 -8.61
C TRP A 6 -0.26 20.26 -9.27
N ILE A 7 0.64 19.61 -8.48
CA ILE A 7 1.57 18.59 -8.98
C ILE A 7 0.80 17.37 -9.49
N ALA A 8 -0.22 16.92 -8.75
CA ALA A 8 -1.06 15.78 -9.15
C ALA A 8 -1.90 16.12 -10.40
N GLN A 9 -2.33 17.37 -10.56
CA GLN A 9 -3.00 17.83 -11.79
C GLN A 9 -2.04 17.84 -13.01
N LEU A 10 -0.77 18.23 -12.79
CA LEU A 10 0.27 18.16 -13.81
C LEU A 10 0.59 16.71 -14.21
N GLN A 11 0.71 15.80 -13.23
CA GLN A 11 0.90 14.39 -13.46
C GLN A 11 -0.28 13.78 -14.22
N GLN A 12 -1.51 14.12 -13.84
CA GLN A 12 -2.71 13.65 -14.54
C GLN A 12 -2.73 14.13 -15.99
N LYS A 13 -2.31 15.38 -16.25
CA LYS A 13 -2.32 15.97 -17.59
C LYS A 13 -1.26 15.37 -18.53
N TYR A 14 -0.09 15.01 -18.01
CA TYR A 14 1.05 14.62 -18.85
C TYR A 14 1.41 13.13 -18.78
N TRP A 15 1.03 12.42 -17.70
CA TRP A 15 1.42 11.03 -17.47
C TRP A 15 0.26 10.08 -17.26
N ALA A 16 -0.94 10.56 -17.01
CA ALA A 16 -2.11 9.69 -17.00
C ALA A 16 -2.43 9.25 -18.43
N GLY A 17 -2.55 7.94 -18.61
CA GLY A 17 -3.05 7.37 -19.86
C GLY A 17 -4.50 7.75 -20.14
N GLN A 18 -4.99 7.40 -21.32
CA GLN A 18 -6.40 7.55 -21.64
C GLN A 18 -7.26 6.69 -20.71
N GLY A 19 -8.42 7.24 -20.30
CA GLY A 19 -9.36 6.48 -19.48
C GLY A 19 -9.85 5.24 -20.23
N HIS A 20 -9.87 4.10 -19.54
CA HIS A 20 -10.44 2.86 -20.01
C HIS A 20 -11.77 2.59 -19.32
N LYS A 21 -12.66 1.89 -20.02
CA LYS A 21 -13.90 1.38 -19.43
C LYS A 21 -13.52 0.36 -18.36
N VAL A 22 -14.10 0.49 -17.18
CA VAL A 22 -14.00 -0.52 -16.13
C VAL A 22 -15.06 -1.59 -16.40
N ASP A 23 -14.64 -2.85 -16.53
CA ASP A 23 -15.53 -3.96 -16.76
C ASP A 23 -16.13 -4.49 -15.46
N GLU A 24 -15.31 -4.56 -14.39
CA GLU A 24 -15.72 -5.01 -13.06
C GLU A 24 -15.10 -4.13 -11.99
N THR A 25 -15.81 -3.98 -10.88
CA THR A 25 -15.30 -3.34 -9.64
C THR A 25 -15.06 -4.41 -8.58
N ILE A 26 -14.06 -4.21 -7.75
CA ILE A 26 -13.70 -5.09 -6.65
C ILE A 26 -13.83 -4.37 -5.33
N THR A 27 -14.19 -5.10 -4.29
CA THR A 27 -14.40 -4.59 -2.93
C THR A 27 -13.74 -5.50 -1.89
N GLU A 28 -13.79 -5.08 -0.64
CA GLU A 28 -13.29 -5.85 0.51
C GLU A 28 -13.77 -7.30 0.49
N ASN A 29 -12.84 -8.24 0.68
CA ASN A 29 -13.02 -9.69 0.70
C ASN A 29 -13.30 -10.37 -0.65
N ASP A 30 -13.38 -9.64 -1.75
CA ASP A 30 -13.42 -10.27 -3.07
C ASP A 30 -12.16 -11.09 -3.32
N MET A 31 -12.27 -12.08 -4.21
CA MET A 31 -11.16 -12.96 -4.57
C MET A 31 -10.65 -12.66 -5.98
N ILE A 32 -9.36 -12.35 -6.09
CA ILE A 32 -8.66 -12.26 -7.38
C ILE A 32 -7.73 -13.46 -7.48
N GLY A 33 -8.18 -14.49 -8.19
CA GLY A 33 -7.51 -15.80 -8.18
C GLY A 33 -7.46 -16.38 -6.76
N ASN A 34 -6.25 -16.54 -6.21
CA ASN A 34 -6.02 -17.06 -4.84
C ASN A 34 -5.75 -15.95 -3.81
N PHE A 35 -5.92 -14.70 -4.19
CA PHE A 35 -5.70 -13.55 -3.30
C PHE A 35 -7.02 -12.93 -2.87
N LYS A 36 -7.14 -12.66 -1.59
CA LYS A 36 -8.23 -11.89 -1.01
C LYS A 36 -7.92 -10.40 -1.11
N VAL A 37 -8.90 -9.62 -1.55
CA VAL A 37 -8.84 -8.15 -1.58
C VAL A 37 -9.01 -7.61 -0.16
N ILE A 38 -8.10 -6.75 0.25
CA ILE A 38 -8.15 -5.98 1.49
C ILE A 38 -8.16 -4.50 1.12
N GLU A 39 -9.22 -3.78 1.43
CA GLU A 39 -9.25 -2.33 1.27
C GLU A 39 -8.29 -1.68 2.27
N THR A 40 -7.37 -0.89 1.75
CA THR A 40 -6.30 -0.23 2.51
C THR A 40 -6.21 1.25 2.12
N PRO A 41 -7.28 2.03 2.39
CA PRO A 41 -7.27 3.45 2.07
C PRO A 41 -6.20 4.21 2.83
N GLY A 42 -5.78 5.35 2.28
CA GLY A 42 -4.82 6.26 2.91
C GLY A 42 -3.78 6.79 1.92
N HIS A 43 -2.94 5.93 1.32
CA HIS A 43 -2.08 6.36 0.22
C HIS A 43 -2.92 6.96 -0.91
N SER A 44 -3.98 6.27 -1.30
CA SER A 44 -5.10 6.81 -2.10
C SER A 44 -6.43 6.28 -1.55
N ALA A 45 -7.54 6.95 -1.87
CA ALA A 45 -8.87 6.59 -1.37
C ALA A 45 -9.29 5.18 -1.80
N GLY A 46 -8.92 4.74 -2.98
CA GLY A 46 -9.26 3.40 -3.53
C GLY A 46 -8.10 2.40 -3.46
N HIS A 47 -7.11 2.63 -2.59
CA HIS A 47 -5.99 1.71 -2.46
C HIS A 47 -6.43 0.35 -1.90
N ILE A 48 -5.92 -0.72 -2.48
CA ILE A 48 -6.14 -2.10 -2.02
C ILE A 48 -4.82 -2.82 -1.84
N SER A 49 -4.83 -3.81 -0.96
CA SER A 49 -3.78 -4.83 -0.81
C SER A 49 -4.36 -6.20 -1.11
N LEU A 50 -3.51 -7.16 -1.46
CA LEU A 50 -3.93 -8.51 -1.78
C LEU A 50 -3.24 -9.50 -0.85
N PHE A 51 -4.00 -10.37 -0.19
CA PHE A 51 -3.47 -11.35 0.75
C PHE A 51 -3.80 -12.78 0.35
N ARG A 52 -2.81 -13.65 0.36
CA ARG A 52 -2.97 -15.08 0.11
C ARG A 52 -2.72 -15.86 1.39
N GLU A 53 -3.80 -16.38 1.97
CA GLU A 53 -3.77 -17.02 3.29
C GLU A 53 -2.91 -18.29 3.35
N ARG A 54 -2.93 -19.12 2.30
CA ARG A 54 -2.27 -20.43 2.29
C ARG A 54 -0.76 -20.40 2.60
N ASP A 55 -0.09 -19.32 2.28
CA ASP A 55 1.37 -19.15 2.43
C ASP A 55 1.76 -17.77 2.98
N GLY A 56 0.78 -16.98 3.40
CA GLY A 56 0.99 -15.69 4.03
C GLY A 56 1.62 -14.63 3.12
N VAL A 57 1.39 -14.69 1.80
CA VAL A 57 1.90 -13.68 0.87
C VAL A 57 0.98 -12.47 0.85
N LEU A 58 1.55 -11.30 1.18
CA LEU A 58 0.89 -10.00 1.13
C LEU A 58 1.48 -9.15 0.00
N ILE A 59 0.66 -8.72 -0.94
CA ILE A 59 0.99 -7.67 -1.92
C ILE A 59 0.42 -6.38 -1.36
N ILE A 60 1.29 -5.54 -0.79
CA ILE A 60 0.87 -4.38 0.02
C ILE A 60 0.65 -3.12 -0.82
N GLY A 61 1.13 -3.09 -2.08
CA GLY A 61 1.12 -1.89 -2.90
C GLY A 61 1.98 -0.77 -2.30
N ASP A 62 1.45 0.44 -2.30
CA ASP A 62 2.13 1.65 -1.82
C ASP A 62 1.68 2.11 -0.42
N ALA A 63 0.95 1.27 0.33
CA ALA A 63 0.65 1.55 1.74
C ALA A 63 1.94 1.63 2.58
N ALA A 64 2.97 0.88 2.21
CA ALA A 64 4.35 1.03 2.69
C ALA A 64 5.33 0.75 1.55
N THR A 65 6.55 1.26 1.66
CA THR A 65 7.64 1.01 0.71
C THR A 65 8.79 0.28 1.42
N ASN A 66 9.53 -0.55 0.68
CA ASN A 66 10.74 -1.20 1.20
C ASN A 66 12.01 -0.59 0.58
N MET A 67 11.95 0.68 0.25
CA MET A 67 13.10 1.46 -0.21
C MET A 67 12.88 2.95 -0.02
N ASN A 68 13.94 3.70 0.09
CA ASN A 68 13.90 5.14 -0.05
C ASN A 68 13.81 5.50 -1.54
N LEU A 69 12.78 6.25 -1.94
CA LEU A 69 12.53 6.57 -3.35
C LEU A 69 13.61 7.46 -3.98
N LEU A 70 14.35 8.24 -3.17
CA LEU A 70 15.42 9.12 -3.65
C LEU A 70 16.78 8.42 -3.70
N THR A 71 17.10 7.61 -2.67
CA THR A 71 18.42 7.00 -2.52
C THR A 71 18.45 5.53 -2.94
N THR A 72 17.29 4.93 -3.22
CA THR A 72 17.11 3.50 -3.52
C THR A 72 17.60 2.53 -2.44
N VAL A 73 17.97 3.06 -1.27
CA VAL A 73 18.39 2.23 -0.13
C VAL A 73 17.20 1.46 0.44
N ALA A 74 17.36 0.14 0.54
CA ALA A 74 16.31 -0.75 1.08
C ALA A 74 16.02 -0.44 2.56
N GLY A 75 14.76 -0.61 2.94
CA GLY A 75 14.27 -0.44 4.30
C GLY A 75 12.80 -0.03 4.34
N LEU A 76 12.05 -0.58 5.30
CA LEU A 76 10.64 -0.28 5.50
C LEU A 76 10.43 1.20 5.83
N ARG A 77 9.49 1.82 5.14
CA ARG A 77 9.13 3.24 5.28
C ARG A 77 7.66 3.47 5.01
N LEU A 78 7.11 4.49 5.62
CA LEU A 78 5.85 5.08 5.16
C LEU A 78 6.10 5.78 3.81
N PRO A 79 5.10 5.78 2.92
CA PRO A 79 5.17 6.60 1.71
C PRO A 79 5.24 8.08 2.10
N PRO A 80 5.93 8.93 1.33
CA PRO A 80 6.03 10.36 1.62
C PRO A 80 4.64 11.02 1.70
N ASN A 81 4.44 11.93 2.65
CA ASN A 81 3.17 12.66 2.83
C ASN A 81 2.74 13.40 1.56
N LEU A 82 3.71 13.86 0.74
CA LEU A 82 3.41 14.52 -0.54
C LEU A 82 2.62 13.63 -1.51
N PHE A 83 2.80 12.31 -1.43
CA PHE A 83 2.14 11.33 -2.28
C PHE A 83 1.08 10.50 -1.56
N THR A 84 0.77 10.84 -0.31
CA THR A 84 -0.21 10.13 0.52
C THR A 84 -1.37 11.06 0.86
N SER A 85 -2.58 10.65 0.47
CA SER A 85 -3.78 11.49 0.63
C SER A 85 -4.18 11.66 2.10
N ASP A 86 -4.00 10.60 2.90
CA ASP A 86 -4.37 10.55 4.32
C ASP A 86 -3.45 9.57 5.05
N GLN A 87 -2.47 10.11 5.78
CA GLN A 87 -1.48 9.30 6.46
C GLN A 87 -2.05 8.55 7.67
N GLU A 88 -3.03 9.11 8.37
CA GLU A 88 -3.69 8.44 9.49
C GLU A 88 -4.46 7.21 9.01
N SER A 89 -5.29 7.36 7.97
CA SER A 89 -5.97 6.24 7.33
C SER A 89 -5.00 5.19 6.81
N ASN A 90 -3.84 5.61 6.27
CA ASN A 90 -2.81 4.70 5.80
C ASN A 90 -2.20 3.88 6.96
N ILE A 91 -1.92 4.49 8.09
CA ILE A 91 -1.41 3.79 9.29
C ILE A 91 -2.45 2.81 9.82
N ASN A 92 -3.74 3.19 9.87
CA ASN A 92 -4.83 2.29 10.26
C ASN A 92 -4.93 1.08 9.31
N SER A 93 -4.75 1.30 8.01
CA SER A 93 -4.69 0.24 7.01
C SER A 93 -3.50 -0.70 7.24
N LEU A 94 -2.33 -0.17 7.56
CA LEU A 94 -1.16 -0.97 7.92
C LEU A 94 -1.38 -1.80 9.19
N GLN A 95 -2.07 -1.27 10.20
CA GLN A 95 -2.44 -2.03 11.41
C GLN A 95 -3.34 -3.22 11.07
N LYS A 96 -4.34 -3.02 10.19
CA LYS A 96 -5.21 -4.09 9.67
C LYS A 96 -4.38 -5.18 8.98
N LEU A 97 -3.42 -4.80 8.13
CA LEU A 97 -2.55 -5.74 7.43
C LEU A 97 -1.58 -6.48 8.37
N ALA A 98 -1.08 -5.84 9.41
CA ALA A 98 -0.19 -6.46 10.39
C ALA A 98 -0.88 -7.58 11.18
N GLN A 99 -2.20 -7.48 11.40
CA GLN A 99 -3.00 -8.52 12.07
C GLN A 99 -3.11 -9.82 11.25
N LEU A 100 -2.83 -9.78 9.96
CA LEU A 100 -2.79 -10.96 9.09
C LEU A 100 -1.52 -11.79 9.26
N HIS A 101 -0.52 -11.28 9.98
CA HIS A 101 0.79 -11.92 10.19
C HIS A 101 1.43 -12.44 8.89
N PRO A 102 1.63 -11.58 7.88
CA PRO A 102 2.14 -12.01 6.59
C PRO A 102 3.55 -12.59 6.73
N ALA A 103 3.83 -13.67 5.99
CA ALA A 103 5.15 -14.31 5.95
C ALA A 103 6.08 -13.64 4.93
N THR A 104 5.52 -13.23 3.80
CA THR A 104 6.24 -12.57 2.68
C THR A 104 5.48 -11.34 2.26
N ILE A 105 6.17 -10.22 2.07
CA ILE A 105 5.55 -8.94 1.69
C ILE A 105 6.17 -8.45 0.39
N CYS A 106 5.30 -8.16 -0.58
CA CYS A 106 5.63 -7.57 -1.88
C CYS A 106 5.15 -6.13 -1.91
N PHE A 107 6.04 -5.21 -2.20
CA PHE A 107 5.80 -3.77 -2.19
C PHE A 107 5.63 -3.24 -3.63
N GLY A 108 4.93 -2.11 -3.80
CA GLY A 108 4.93 -1.35 -5.04
C GLY A 108 6.32 -0.79 -5.35
N HIS A 109 7.07 -0.42 -4.30
CA HIS A 109 8.44 0.08 -4.41
C HIS A 109 9.38 -0.61 -3.43
N GLY A 110 10.46 -1.21 -3.95
CA GLY A 110 11.49 -1.89 -3.17
C GLY A 110 11.46 -3.41 -3.28
N PRO A 111 12.48 -4.09 -2.73
CA PRO A 111 12.59 -5.54 -2.80
C PRO A 111 11.52 -6.24 -1.95
N VAL A 112 11.18 -7.46 -2.34
CA VAL A 112 10.35 -8.38 -1.54
C VAL A 112 11.01 -8.61 -0.19
N MET A 113 10.22 -8.65 0.87
CA MET A 113 10.68 -8.87 2.23
C MET A 113 10.13 -10.17 2.81
N GLN A 114 11.01 -11.00 3.35
CA GLN A 114 10.61 -12.07 4.28
C GLN A 114 10.39 -11.45 5.65
N ASN A 115 9.20 -11.65 6.22
CA ASN A 115 8.80 -11.04 7.50
C ASN A 115 9.38 -11.84 8.70
N LYS A 116 10.69 -12.00 8.72
CA LYS A 116 11.39 -12.64 9.84
C LYS A 116 11.32 -11.74 11.08
N ASP A 117 11.20 -12.39 12.25
CA ASP A 117 11.18 -11.71 13.55
C ASP A 117 10.09 -10.63 13.66
N ARG A 118 9.01 -10.78 12.88
CA ARG A 118 7.86 -9.85 12.87
C ARG A 118 8.26 -8.39 12.59
N LYS A 119 9.20 -8.18 11.70
CA LYS A 119 9.70 -6.84 11.34
C LYS A 119 8.61 -5.91 10.83
N PHE A 120 7.64 -6.45 10.11
CA PHE A 120 6.52 -5.66 9.59
C PHE A 120 5.63 -5.16 10.73
N GLU A 121 5.24 -6.04 11.65
CA GLU A 121 4.40 -5.68 12.80
C GLU A 121 5.12 -4.69 13.73
N GLN A 122 6.44 -4.85 13.93
CA GLN A 122 7.25 -3.89 14.70
C GLN A 122 7.27 -2.51 14.03
N PHE A 123 7.48 -2.48 12.71
CA PHE A 123 7.42 -1.24 11.93
C PHE A 123 6.05 -0.56 12.05
N VAL A 124 4.96 -1.31 11.88
CA VAL A 124 3.59 -0.79 12.00
C VAL A 124 3.32 -0.25 13.40
N SER A 125 3.78 -0.96 14.44
CA SER A 125 3.67 -0.50 15.84
C SER A 125 4.39 0.84 16.07
N GLN A 126 5.57 1.04 15.47
CA GLN A 126 6.28 2.32 15.54
C GLN A 126 5.53 3.43 14.81
N CYS A 127 4.99 3.15 13.63
CA CYS A 127 4.18 4.12 12.87
C CYS A 127 2.92 4.54 13.63
N SER A 128 2.30 3.61 14.37
CA SER A 128 1.07 3.88 15.16
C SER A 128 1.30 4.86 16.32
N GLN A 129 2.55 5.12 16.70
CA GLN A 129 2.88 6.13 17.71
C GLN A 129 2.94 7.55 17.13
N LEU A 130 2.78 7.69 15.82
CA LEU A 130 2.84 8.99 15.12
C LEU A 130 1.45 9.63 14.95
N ILE A 131 0.36 8.92 15.34
CA ILE A 131 -1.04 9.37 15.24
C ILE A 131 -1.70 9.43 16.63
#